data_eefba19f0bcd0f59d7a05b440e4b9dd7
#
_entry.id   eefba19f0bcd0f59d7a05b440e4b9dd7
#
_cell.length_a   1.000
_cell.length_b   1.000
_cell.length_c   1.000
_cell.angle_alpha   90.00
_cell.angle_beta   90.00
_cell.angle_gamma   90.00
#
_symmetry.space_group_name_H-M   'P 1'
#
loop_
_entity.id
_entity.type
_entity.pdbx_description
1 polymer ?
#
loop_
_entity_poly.entity_id
_entity_poly.type
_entity_poly.pdbx_seq_one_letter_code
_entity_poly.pdbx_strand_id
1 'polypeptide(L)'
;MLLAERPQGKPWAGYWEFPGGKIEPGEQPLAALARELHEELGIELDVATPWITFEYAYPEKSVRLHFFRVHRWHGTPYGREGQRLAWEQPDAPTVSPLLPANARVLQALNLPSLYAITQAGKLGVEEFMQCLRAALDRGVRLIQVREREMSPQQLSRFARRVVEVAHPYGARVLVNGDATVAKSAGADGVHLQGNQLLRLEAPPGDFWAASCHDARELERAAELGASFVVLSPVLPTASHPGEPGMGWEKFAALIRDYPLPVYALGGMRVELLDTAMQHGAHGVGLLSGIW
;
A
#
# COMPACT_ATOMS: atom_id res chain seq x y z
N MET A 1 11.73 -9.55 0.98
CA MET A 1 10.80 -10.38 1.77
C MET A 1 11.35 -11.77 1.98
N LEU A 2 11.02 -12.44 3.08
CA LEU A 2 11.38 -13.84 3.30
C LEU A 2 10.22 -14.73 2.85
N LEU A 3 10.54 -15.79 2.08
CA LEU A 3 9.62 -16.86 1.71
C LEU A 3 10.14 -18.20 2.22
N ALA A 4 9.24 -19.10 2.57
CA ALA A 4 9.52 -20.46 2.97
C ALA A 4 8.84 -21.45 2.01
N GLU A 5 9.52 -22.53 1.66
CA GLU A 5 8.94 -23.62 0.88
C GLU A 5 8.13 -24.55 1.78
N ARG A 6 6.91 -24.90 1.38
CA ARG A 6 6.07 -25.83 2.14
C ARG A 6 6.67 -27.25 2.12
N PRO A 7 6.89 -27.84 3.30
CA PRO A 7 7.55 -29.13 3.40
C PRO A 7 6.71 -30.26 2.79
N GLN A 8 7.38 -31.38 2.46
CA GLN A 8 6.72 -32.57 1.97
C GLN A 8 5.71 -33.12 3.00
N GLY A 9 4.59 -33.66 2.52
CA GLY A 9 3.51 -34.19 3.36
C GLY A 9 2.47 -33.17 3.82
N LYS A 10 2.72 -31.86 3.65
CA LYS A 10 1.70 -30.82 3.86
C LYS A 10 0.95 -30.52 2.55
N PRO A 11 -0.32 -30.04 2.60
CA PRO A 11 -1.01 -29.57 1.40
C PRO A 11 -0.20 -28.48 0.68
N TRP A 12 -0.17 -28.49 -0.65
CA TRP A 12 0.63 -27.58 -1.46
C TRP A 12 2.15 -27.73 -1.25
N ALA A 13 2.65 -28.93 -0.96
CA ALA A 13 4.09 -29.20 -0.83
C ALA A 13 4.88 -28.67 -2.03
N GLY A 14 6.02 -28.02 -1.77
CA GLY A 14 6.87 -27.39 -2.79
C GLY A 14 6.42 -25.98 -3.24
N TYR A 15 5.26 -25.50 -2.79
CA TYR A 15 4.88 -24.10 -2.97
C TYR A 15 5.57 -23.20 -1.95
N TRP A 16 5.82 -21.96 -2.35
CA TRP A 16 6.44 -20.95 -1.50
C TRP A 16 5.40 -19.99 -0.92
N GLU A 17 5.56 -19.66 0.35
CA GLU A 17 4.65 -18.80 1.09
C GLU A 17 5.40 -17.88 2.07
N PHE A 18 4.70 -16.88 2.59
CA PHE A 18 5.20 -16.13 3.74
C PHE A 18 5.22 -17.03 4.97
N PRO A 19 6.32 -17.02 5.79
CA PRO A 19 6.38 -17.79 7.02
C PRO A 19 5.26 -17.42 8.00
N GLY A 20 4.74 -18.43 8.70
CA GLY A 20 3.66 -18.28 9.65
C GLY A 20 2.68 -19.44 9.59
N GLY A 21 1.71 -19.46 10.50
CA GLY A 21 0.81 -20.59 10.60
C GLY A 21 -0.57 -20.25 11.14
N LYS A 22 -1.19 -21.20 11.82
CA LYS A 22 -2.56 -21.10 12.29
C LYS A 22 -2.62 -20.36 13.62
N ILE A 23 -3.62 -19.52 13.78
CA ILE A 23 -3.98 -18.93 15.07
C ILE A 23 -4.73 -19.99 15.87
N GLU A 24 -4.26 -20.30 17.06
CA GLU A 24 -4.90 -21.26 17.95
C GLU A 24 -6.13 -20.65 18.66
N PRO A 25 -7.06 -21.48 19.18
CA PRO A 25 -8.22 -20.98 19.88
C PRO A 25 -7.85 -20.09 21.08
N GLY A 26 -8.32 -18.84 21.09
CA GLY A 26 -8.02 -17.86 22.14
C GLY A 26 -6.69 -17.10 21.96
N GLU A 27 -5.90 -17.45 20.94
CA GLU A 27 -4.63 -16.79 20.66
C GLU A 27 -4.84 -15.47 19.89
N GLN A 28 -4.04 -14.46 20.19
CA GLN A 28 -4.02 -13.22 19.43
C GLN A 28 -3.14 -13.38 18.17
N PRO A 29 -3.49 -12.75 17.03
CA PRO A 29 -2.75 -12.92 15.77
C PRO A 29 -1.24 -12.61 15.87
N LEU A 30 -0.86 -11.61 16.66
CA LEU A 30 0.56 -11.28 16.87
C LEU A 30 1.29 -12.34 17.72
N ALA A 31 0.62 -12.94 18.70
CA ALA A 31 1.18 -14.01 19.50
C ALA A 31 1.37 -15.27 18.65
N ALA A 32 0.39 -15.60 17.81
CA ALA A 32 0.49 -16.68 16.84
C ALA A 32 1.69 -16.49 15.90
N LEU A 33 1.85 -15.27 15.34
CA LEU A 33 3.01 -14.95 14.51
C LEU A 33 4.33 -15.19 15.26
N ALA A 34 4.46 -14.71 16.49
CA ALA A 34 5.68 -14.85 17.28
C ALA A 34 6.00 -16.34 17.53
N ARG A 35 4.99 -17.14 17.91
CA ARG A 35 5.12 -18.60 18.12
C ARG A 35 5.55 -19.31 16.83
N GLU A 36 4.84 -19.08 15.73
CA GLU A 36 5.13 -19.74 14.44
C GLU A 36 6.52 -19.37 13.90
N LEU A 37 6.93 -18.09 13.99
CA LEU A 37 8.28 -17.68 13.57
C LEU A 37 9.37 -18.31 14.44
N HIS A 38 9.10 -18.52 15.74
CA HIS A 38 10.01 -19.25 16.61
C HIS A 38 10.08 -20.72 16.24
N GLU A 39 8.93 -21.36 16.02
CA GLU A 39 8.83 -22.80 15.69
C GLU A 39 9.43 -23.10 14.31
N GLU A 40 9.08 -22.35 13.29
CA GLU A 40 9.48 -22.61 11.90
C GLU A 40 10.87 -22.06 11.54
N LEU A 41 11.24 -20.89 12.08
CA LEU A 41 12.46 -20.18 11.68
C LEU A 41 13.51 -20.04 12.78
N GLY A 42 13.20 -20.38 14.02
CA GLY A 42 14.12 -20.25 15.16
C GLY A 42 14.47 -18.81 15.52
N ILE A 43 13.63 -17.85 15.19
CA ILE A 43 13.82 -16.45 15.53
C ILE A 43 12.86 -15.99 16.63
N GLU A 44 13.26 -14.98 17.37
CA GLU A 44 12.42 -14.32 18.38
C GLU A 44 11.93 -13.00 17.82
N LEU A 45 10.61 -12.85 17.70
CA LEU A 45 9.97 -11.64 17.23
C LEU A 45 10.11 -10.53 18.28
N ASP A 46 10.65 -9.37 17.90
CA ASP A 46 10.73 -8.19 18.77
C ASP A 46 9.69 -7.13 18.38
N VAL A 47 9.67 -6.69 17.12
CA VAL A 47 8.73 -5.65 16.65
C VAL A 47 8.08 -6.07 15.35
N ALA A 48 6.75 -6.18 15.38
CA ALA A 48 5.93 -6.34 14.18
C ALA A 48 4.66 -5.49 14.27
N THR A 49 4.16 -5.08 13.12
CA THR A 49 2.97 -4.25 12.99
C THR A 49 1.94 -4.96 12.10
N PRO A 50 0.66 -5.05 12.50
CA PRO A 50 -0.42 -5.47 11.61
C PRO A 50 -0.42 -4.62 10.35
N TRP A 51 -0.64 -5.26 9.20
CA TRP A 51 -0.61 -4.54 7.93
C TRP A 51 -1.87 -4.76 7.10
N ILE A 52 -2.09 -5.96 6.57
CA ILE A 52 -3.25 -6.29 5.73
C ILE A 52 -3.91 -7.54 6.27
N THR A 53 -5.25 -7.55 6.33
CA THR A 53 -6.04 -8.73 6.71
C THR A 53 -7.13 -8.95 5.67
N PHE A 54 -7.20 -10.13 5.07
CA PHE A 54 -8.26 -10.46 4.12
C PHE A 54 -8.67 -11.92 4.19
N GLU A 55 -9.85 -12.22 3.67
CA GLU A 55 -10.32 -13.58 3.47
C GLU A 55 -9.89 -14.10 2.09
N TYR A 56 -9.36 -15.31 2.07
CA TYR A 56 -9.04 -16.02 0.84
C TYR A 56 -9.83 -17.33 0.75
N ALA A 57 -10.59 -17.49 -0.32
CA ALA A 57 -11.37 -18.70 -0.58
C ALA A 57 -10.51 -19.72 -1.34
N TYR A 58 -10.08 -20.76 -0.66
CA TYR A 58 -9.58 -21.98 -1.29
C TYR A 58 -10.76 -22.85 -1.74
N PRO A 59 -10.57 -23.82 -2.64
CA PRO A 59 -11.67 -24.66 -3.11
C PRO A 59 -12.45 -25.36 -1.98
N GLU A 60 -11.75 -25.74 -0.90
CA GLU A 60 -12.32 -26.50 0.21
C GLU A 60 -12.73 -25.64 1.43
N LYS A 61 -12.21 -24.42 1.55
CA LYS A 61 -12.44 -23.57 2.73
C LYS A 61 -12.04 -22.12 2.50
N SER A 62 -12.70 -21.21 3.21
CA SER A 62 -12.21 -19.83 3.37
C SER A 62 -11.27 -19.72 4.56
N VAL A 63 -10.22 -18.93 4.42
CA VAL A 63 -9.23 -18.66 5.46
C VAL A 63 -9.06 -17.14 5.60
N ARG A 64 -9.16 -16.64 6.83
CA ARG A 64 -8.80 -15.26 7.14
C ARG A 64 -7.30 -15.17 7.39
N LEU A 65 -6.61 -14.38 6.59
CA LEU A 65 -5.16 -14.22 6.60
C LEU A 65 -4.80 -12.86 7.19
N HIS A 66 -3.94 -12.87 8.21
CA HIS A 66 -3.41 -11.68 8.87
C HIS A 66 -1.94 -11.52 8.50
N PHE A 67 -1.60 -10.47 7.77
CA PHE A 67 -0.22 -10.18 7.41
C PHE A 67 0.36 -9.08 8.29
N PHE A 68 1.61 -9.28 8.69
CA PHE A 68 2.36 -8.35 9.53
C PHE A 68 3.64 -7.91 8.82
N ARG A 69 4.08 -6.70 9.11
CA ARG A 69 5.46 -6.28 8.82
C ARG A 69 6.31 -6.53 10.04
N VAL A 70 7.29 -7.40 9.90
CA VAL A 70 8.30 -7.67 10.93
C VAL A 70 9.43 -6.65 10.74
N HIS A 71 9.63 -5.79 11.74
CA HIS A 71 10.64 -4.73 11.70
C HIS A 71 11.91 -5.14 12.41
N ARG A 72 11.79 -5.95 13.46
CA ARG A 72 12.93 -6.37 14.28
C ARG A 72 12.69 -7.76 14.89
N TRP A 73 13.75 -8.56 14.87
CA TRP A 73 13.78 -9.90 15.48
C TRP A 73 15.19 -10.23 15.96
N HIS A 74 15.33 -11.25 16.81
CA HIS A 74 16.61 -11.80 17.24
C HIS A 74 16.82 -13.19 16.65
N GLY A 75 18.09 -13.54 16.36
CA GLY A 75 18.47 -14.80 15.73
C GLY A 75 18.60 -14.69 14.21
N THR A 76 19.10 -15.77 13.61
CA THR A 76 19.22 -15.91 12.15
C THR A 76 18.16 -16.89 11.67
N PRO A 77 17.26 -16.50 10.74
CA PRO A 77 16.24 -17.41 10.24
C PRO A 77 16.85 -18.65 9.55
N TYR A 78 16.36 -19.84 9.91
CA TYR A 78 16.69 -21.10 9.23
C TYR A 78 15.48 -22.03 9.27
N GLY A 79 15.38 -22.95 8.30
CA GLY A 79 14.24 -23.87 8.21
C GLY A 79 14.30 -24.98 9.23
N ARG A 80 13.64 -24.82 10.39
CA ARG A 80 13.63 -25.81 11.48
C ARG A 80 12.86 -27.08 11.15
N GLU A 81 11.92 -27.02 10.23
CA GLU A 81 11.15 -28.16 9.72
C GLU A 81 11.79 -28.76 8.44
N GLY A 82 13.01 -28.39 8.09
CA GLY A 82 13.70 -28.81 6.87
C GLY A 82 13.25 -28.08 5.59
N GLN A 83 12.41 -27.06 5.72
CA GLN A 83 11.97 -26.24 4.61
C GLN A 83 13.11 -25.32 4.12
N ARG A 84 13.13 -25.08 2.80
CA ARG A 84 14.03 -24.08 2.20
C ARG A 84 13.50 -22.69 2.46
N LEU A 85 14.42 -21.74 2.65
CA LEU A 85 14.11 -20.31 2.81
C LEU A 85 14.75 -19.51 1.67
N ALA A 86 14.08 -18.46 1.22
CA ALA A 86 14.60 -17.55 0.21
C ALA A 86 14.27 -16.10 0.55
N TRP A 87 15.29 -15.23 0.44
CA TRP A 87 15.12 -13.78 0.51
C TRP A 87 14.87 -13.24 -0.90
N GLU A 88 13.66 -12.76 -1.15
CA GLU A 88 13.17 -12.42 -2.47
C GLU A 88 12.78 -10.93 -2.59
N GLN A 89 12.92 -10.39 -3.81
CA GLN A 89 12.34 -9.09 -4.16
C GLN A 89 10.86 -9.29 -4.53
N PRO A 90 9.95 -8.40 -4.06
CA PRO A 90 8.52 -8.57 -4.33
C PRO A 90 8.13 -8.50 -5.80
N ASP A 91 8.85 -7.70 -6.59
CA ASP A 91 8.61 -7.46 -8.02
C ASP A 91 9.17 -8.54 -8.94
N ALA A 92 10.15 -9.30 -8.46
CA ALA A 92 10.83 -10.33 -9.24
C ALA A 92 11.26 -11.53 -8.37
N PRO A 93 10.33 -12.28 -7.74
CA PRO A 93 10.68 -13.45 -6.97
C PRO A 93 11.28 -14.53 -7.88
N THR A 94 12.41 -15.09 -7.45
CA THR A 94 13.12 -16.15 -8.21
C THR A 94 12.62 -17.55 -7.89
N VAL A 95 11.87 -17.69 -6.80
CA VAL A 95 11.29 -18.98 -6.37
C VAL A 95 9.86 -19.16 -6.85
N SER A 96 9.49 -20.38 -7.20
CA SER A 96 8.15 -20.76 -7.67
C SER A 96 7.86 -22.24 -7.43
N PRO A 97 6.59 -22.69 -7.45
CA PRO A 97 5.37 -21.86 -7.52
C PRO A 97 5.07 -21.16 -6.18
N LEU A 98 4.38 -20.01 -6.25
CA LEU A 98 3.91 -19.29 -5.07
C LEU A 98 2.47 -19.69 -4.72
N LEU A 99 2.13 -19.73 -3.42
CA LEU A 99 0.74 -19.95 -3.02
C LEU A 99 -0.17 -18.87 -3.62
N PRO A 100 -1.34 -19.24 -4.18
CA PRO A 100 -2.24 -18.28 -4.82
C PRO A 100 -2.66 -17.11 -3.92
N ALA A 101 -2.85 -17.34 -2.61
CA ALA A 101 -3.17 -16.29 -1.64
C ALA A 101 -2.10 -15.20 -1.52
N ASN A 102 -0.84 -15.52 -1.84
CA ASN A 102 0.28 -14.57 -1.77
C ASN A 102 0.23 -13.51 -2.88
N ALA A 103 -0.45 -13.76 -4.00
CA ALA A 103 -0.49 -12.84 -5.14
C ALA A 103 -0.96 -11.44 -4.75
N ARG A 104 -2.00 -11.34 -3.90
CA ARG A 104 -2.52 -10.06 -3.40
C ARG A 104 -1.51 -9.31 -2.53
N VAL A 105 -0.78 -10.04 -1.69
CA VAL A 105 0.25 -9.45 -0.82
C VAL A 105 1.45 -8.97 -1.64
N LEU A 106 1.85 -9.73 -2.66
CA LEU A 106 2.91 -9.32 -3.57
C LEU A 106 2.55 -8.07 -4.36
N GLN A 107 1.31 -7.97 -4.86
CA GLN A 107 0.82 -6.74 -5.49
C GLN A 107 0.89 -5.54 -4.54
N ALA A 108 0.52 -5.73 -3.28
CA ALA A 108 0.60 -4.70 -2.25
C ALA A 108 2.05 -4.33 -1.92
N LEU A 109 2.97 -5.29 -1.83
CA LEU A 109 4.40 -5.05 -1.58
C LEU A 109 5.09 -4.27 -2.71
N ASN A 110 4.57 -4.40 -3.94
CA ASN A 110 5.07 -3.67 -5.12
C ASN A 110 4.56 -2.22 -5.20
N LEU A 111 3.73 -1.77 -4.25
CA LEU A 111 3.39 -0.37 -4.13
C LEU A 111 4.52 0.39 -3.42
N PRO A 112 5.01 1.51 -3.99
CA PRO A 112 6.00 2.35 -3.33
C PRO A 112 5.48 2.90 -1.99
N SER A 113 6.36 3.10 -1.02
CA SER A 113 5.99 3.67 0.29
C SER A 113 5.68 5.18 0.25
N LEU A 114 6.11 5.88 -0.80
CA LEU A 114 5.86 7.31 -1.00
C LEU A 114 4.85 7.52 -2.13
N TYR A 115 3.76 8.21 -1.83
CA TYR A 115 2.74 8.64 -2.80
C TYR A 115 2.78 10.15 -2.95
N ALA A 116 3.40 10.64 -4.03
CA ALA A 116 3.65 12.05 -4.27
C ALA A 116 2.47 12.72 -4.98
N ILE A 117 1.97 13.83 -4.46
CA ILE A 117 0.83 14.58 -5.01
C ILE A 117 1.36 15.87 -5.64
N THR A 118 0.97 16.16 -6.89
CA THR A 118 1.50 17.32 -7.64
C THR A 118 1.12 18.66 -7.00
N GLN A 119 1.95 19.67 -7.24
CA GLN A 119 1.78 21.06 -6.77
C GLN A 119 2.10 22.09 -7.88
N ALA A 120 1.79 21.80 -9.13
CA ALA A 120 2.10 22.69 -10.25
C ALA A 120 1.36 24.04 -10.15
N GLY A 121 0.16 24.07 -9.57
CA GLY A 121 -0.56 25.30 -9.30
C GLY A 121 0.16 26.27 -8.34
N LYS A 122 1.00 25.70 -7.43
CA LYS A 122 1.77 26.51 -6.47
C LYS A 122 3.15 26.90 -7.01
N LEU A 123 3.82 25.98 -7.69
CA LEU A 123 5.20 26.15 -8.17
C LEU A 123 5.28 26.76 -9.58
N GLY A 124 4.23 26.65 -10.35
CA GLY A 124 4.27 26.84 -11.79
C GLY A 124 4.62 25.53 -12.51
N VAL A 125 4.08 25.34 -13.73
CA VAL A 125 4.19 24.07 -14.44
C VAL A 125 5.65 23.72 -14.76
N GLU A 126 6.43 24.67 -15.26
CA GLU A 126 7.80 24.38 -15.71
C GLU A 126 8.73 24.09 -14.53
N GLU A 127 8.62 24.82 -13.44
CA GLU A 127 9.39 24.56 -12.22
C GLU A 127 8.99 23.22 -11.61
N PHE A 128 7.68 22.92 -11.56
CA PHE A 128 7.22 21.61 -11.10
C PHE A 128 7.80 20.48 -11.93
N MET A 129 7.89 20.58 -13.27
CA MET A 129 8.46 19.55 -14.12
C MET A 129 9.96 19.30 -13.86
N GLN A 130 10.70 20.33 -13.41
CA GLN A 130 12.07 20.15 -12.93
C GLN A 130 12.12 19.40 -11.59
N CYS A 131 11.28 19.81 -10.64
CA CYS A 131 11.13 19.12 -9.35
C CYS A 131 10.71 17.66 -9.52
N LEU A 132 9.80 17.38 -10.46
CA LEU A 132 9.36 16.02 -10.79
C LEU A 132 10.53 15.13 -11.21
N ARG A 133 11.39 15.59 -12.14
CA ARG A 133 12.57 14.83 -12.55
C ARG A 133 13.50 14.55 -11.37
N ALA A 134 13.81 15.59 -10.58
CA ALA A 134 14.63 15.42 -9.40
C ALA A 134 14.01 14.45 -8.37
N ALA A 135 12.69 14.44 -8.20
CA ALA A 135 12.00 13.50 -7.32
C ALA A 135 12.06 12.04 -7.86
N LEU A 136 11.92 11.87 -9.18
CA LEU A 136 12.07 10.57 -9.84
C LEU A 136 13.50 10.02 -9.72
N ASP A 137 14.50 10.89 -9.85
CA ASP A 137 15.93 10.54 -9.64
C ASP A 137 16.19 10.09 -8.19
N ARG A 138 15.47 10.66 -7.21
CA ARG A 138 15.50 10.25 -5.80
C ARG A 138 14.67 8.99 -5.50
N GLY A 139 13.99 8.40 -6.49
CA GLY A 139 13.27 7.14 -6.33
C GLY A 139 11.75 7.26 -6.11
N VAL A 140 11.13 8.40 -6.34
CA VAL A 140 9.65 8.51 -6.38
C VAL A 140 9.11 7.67 -7.53
N ARG A 141 8.12 6.78 -7.24
CA ARG A 141 7.57 5.83 -8.22
C ARG A 141 6.04 5.76 -8.23
N LEU A 142 5.35 6.57 -7.41
CA LEU A 142 3.89 6.63 -7.39
C LEU A 142 3.46 8.09 -7.25
N ILE A 143 2.69 8.59 -8.24
CA ILE A 143 2.38 10.01 -8.38
C ILE A 143 0.87 10.19 -8.56
N GLN A 144 0.29 11.16 -7.87
CA GLN A 144 -1.05 11.65 -8.11
C GLN A 144 -1.00 13.02 -8.79
N VAL A 145 -1.56 13.12 -9.97
CA VAL A 145 -1.82 14.41 -10.63
C VAL A 145 -3.10 15.01 -10.06
N ARG A 146 -2.97 16.10 -9.29
CA ARG A 146 -4.08 16.78 -8.62
C ARG A 146 -3.87 18.28 -8.61
N GLU A 147 -4.44 18.95 -9.63
CA GLU A 147 -4.38 20.40 -9.80
C GLU A 147 -5.81 20.96 -9.88
N ARG A 148 -6.30 21.49 -8.78
CA ARG A 148 -7.71 21.91 -8.62
C ARG A 148 -8.10 23.10 -9.49
N GLU A 149 -7.13 23.97 -9.79
CA GLU A 149 -7.34 25.19 -10.55
C GLU A 149 -7.26 24.99 -12.07
N MET A 150 -6.82 23.82 -12.52
CA MET A 150 -6.74 23.51 -13.94
C MET A 150 -8.10 23.08 -14.51
N SER A 151 -8.46 23.62 -15.67
CA SER A 151 -9.59 23.09 -16.45
C SER A 151 -9.31 21.66 -16.90
N PRO A 152 -10.34 20.85 -17.25
CA PRO A 152 -10.13 19.46 -17.70
C PRO A 152 -9.14 19.32 -18.84
N GLN A 153 -9.14 20.29 -19.79
CA GLN A 153 -8.19 20.29 -20.91
C GLN A 153 -6.76 20.62 -20.48
N GLN A 154 -6.59 21.55 -19.55
CA GLN A 154 -5.29 21.86 -18.96
C GLN A 154 -4.77 20.69 -18.16
N LEU A 155 -5.62 20.08 -17.33
CA LEU A 155 -5.29 18.92 -16.51
C LEU A 155 -4.87 17.73 -17.39
N SER A 156 -5.59 17.46 -18.49
CA SER A 156 -5.23 16.37 -19.42
C SER A 156 -3.85 16.61 -20.06
N ARG A 157 -3.55 17.84 -20.51
CA ARG A 157 -2.24 18.17 -21.06
C ARG A 157 -1.13 18.07 -20.03
N PHE A 158 -1.37 18.57 -18.83
CA PHE A 158 -0.42 18.48 -17.72
C PHE A 158 -0.16 17.02 -17.30
N ALA A 159 -1.23 16.24 -17.11
CA ALA A 159 -1.12 14.83 -16.76
C ALA A 159 -0.32 14.04 -17.80
N ARG A 160 -0.54 14.28 -19.10
CA ARG A 160 0.25 13.66 -20.16
C ARG A 160 1.74 13.97 -20.05
N ARG A 161 2.11 15.22 -19.80
CA ARG A 161 3.51 15.61 -19.57
C ARG A 161 4.12 14.90 -18.35
N VAL A 162 3.34 14.76 -17.27
CA VAL A 162 3.79 14.03 -16.08
C VAL A 162 4.01 12.55 -16.42
N VAL A 163 3.08 11.91 -17.15
CA VAL A 163 3.19 10.52 -17.60
C VAL A 163 4.42 10.30 -18.48
N GLU A 164 4.62 11.16 -19.49
CA GLU A 164 5.78 11.09 -20.41
C GLU A 164 7.12 11.16 -19.67
N VAL A 165 7.19 11.91 -18.58
CA VAL A 165 8.41 12.02 -17.76
C VAL A 165 8.53 10.89 -16.74
N ALA A 166 7.42 10.41 -16.18
CA ALA A 166 7.42 9.43 -15.09
C ALA A 166 7.59 7.98 -15.57
N HIS A 167 6.96 7.59 -16.68
CA HIS A 167 7.00 6.21 -17.19
C HIS A 167 8.40 5.67 -17.50
N PRO A 168 9.35 6.43 -18.08
CA PRO A 168 10.73 5.95 -18.27
C PRO A 168 11.45 5.54 -16.98
N TYR A 169 11.01 6.05 -15.82
CA TYR A 169 11.51 5.67 -14.50
C TYR A 169 10.75 4.47 -13.88
N GLY A 170 9.78 3.90 -14.58
CA GLY A 170 8.90 2.88 -14.03
C GLY A 170 7.92 3.41 -12.98
N ALA A 171 7.72 4.71 -12.91
CA ALA A 171 6.76 5.32 -11.98
C ALA A 171 5.34 5.23 -12.52
N ARG A 172 4.37 4.97 -11.62
CA ARG A 172 2.95 4.96 -11.94
C ARG A 172 2.30 6.31 -11.62
N VAL A 173 1.38 6.72 -12.49
CA VAL A 173 0.68 8.00 -12.40
C VAL A 173 -0.82 7.78 -12.32
N LEU A 174 -1.47 8.31 -11.29
CA LEU A 174 -2.92 8.38 -11.17
C LEU A 174 -3.39 9.83 -11.35
N VAL A 175 -4.53 10.02 -12.00
CA VAL A 175 -5.19 11.32 -12.08
C VAL A 175 -6.29 11.42 -11.04
N ASN A 176 -6.37 12.54 -10.33
CA ASN A 176 -7.39 12.76 -9.32
C ASN A 176 -8.75 13.04 -9.96
N GLY A 177 -9.75 12.27 -9.60
CA GLY A 177 -11.17 12.54 -9.80
C GLY A 177 -11.76 12.19 -11.17
N ASP A 178 -11.00 12.20 -12.25
CA ASP A 178 -11.56 12.04 -13.62
C ASP A 178 -10.87 10.90 -14.39
N ALA A 179 -11.60 9.79 -14.51
CA ALA A 179 -11.14 8.61 -15.25
C ALA A 179 -10.97 8.87 -16.76
N THR A 180 -11.77 9.78 -17.34
CA THR A 180 -11.64 10.15 -18.75
C THR A 180 -10.36 10.92 -19.00
N VAL A 181 -10.02 11.85 -18.11
CA VAL A 181 -8.75 12.58 -18.15
C VAL A 181 -7.59 11.61 -17.95
N ALA A 182 -7.67 10.70 -16.98
CA ALA A 182 -6.64 9.69 -16.75
C ALA A 182 -6.37 8.88 -18.03
N LYS A 183 -7.41 8.33 -18.65
CA LYS A 183 -7.31 7.56 -19.88
C LYS A 183 -6.73 8.38 -21.04
N SER A 184 -7.19 9.62 -21.24
CA SER A 184 -6.73 10.49 -22.33
C SER A 184 -5.28 10.93 -22.19
N ALA A 185 -4.79 11.00 -20.94
CA ALA A 185 -3.41 11.33 -20.63
C ALA A 185 -2.46 10.13 -20.70
N GLY A 186 -2.97 8.90 -20.81
CA GLY A 186 -2.18 7.68 -20.74
C GLY A 186 -1.70 7.36 -19.33
N ALA A 187 -2.42 7.84 -18.29
CA ALA A 187 -2.11 7.54 -16.91
C ALA A 187 -2.48 6.09 -16.56
N ASP A 188 -1.82 5.53 -15.55
CA ASP A 188 -1.99 4.14 -15.11
C ASP A 188 -3.33 3.90 -14.41
N GLY A 189 -3.95 4.98 -13.89
CA GLY A 189 -5.22 4.85 -13.20
C GLY A 189 -5.79 6.17 -12.69
N VAL A 190 -6.81 6.05 -11.85
CA VAL A 190 -7.54 7.17 -11.27
C VAL A 190 -7.50 7.13 -9.74
N HIS A 191 -7.44 8.30 -9.11
CA HIS A 191 -7.60 8.46 -7.67
C HIS A 191 -8.92 9.18 -7.38
N LEU A 192 -9.88 8.49 -6.80
CA LEU A 192 -11.20 9.03 -6.52
C LEU A 192 -11.26 9.79 -5.20
N GLN A 193 -12.08 10.81 -5.14
CA GLN A 193 -12.44 11.50 -3.90
C GLN A 193 -13.52 10.70 -3.14
N GLY A 194 -13.65 10.86 -1.83
CA GLY A 194 -14.61 10.11 -1.01
C GLY A 194 -16.06 10.24 -1.50
N ASN A 195 -16.48 11.44 -1.92
CA ASN A 195 -17.83 11.66 -2.46
C ASN A 195 -18.08 10.95 -3.83
N GLN A 196 -17.03 10.77 -4.63
CA GLN A 196 -17.10 9.99 -5.88
C GLN A 196 -17.12 8.49 -5.58
N LEU A 197 -16.29 8.04 -4.63
CA LEU A 197 -16.24 6.65 -4.18
C LEU A 197 -17.60 6.15 -3.70
N LEU A 198 -18.30 6.94 -2.88
CA LEU A 198 -19.61 6.57 -2.34
C LEU A 198 -20.73 6.45 -3.40
N ARG A 199 -20.56 7.06 -4.57
CA ARG A 199 -21.49 6.99 -5.70
C ARG A 199 -21.06 6.00 -6.78
N LEU A 200 -19.90 5.40 -6.62
CA LEU A 200 -19.35 4.47 -7.61
C LEU A 200 -20.13 3.16 -7.61
N GLU A 201 -20.58 2.72 -8.77
CA GLU A 201 -21.32 1.46 -8.94
C GLU A 201 -20.41 0.29 -9.30
N ALA A 202 -19.30 0.57 -9.99
CA ALA A 202 -18.32 -0.43 -10.42
C ALA A 202 -16.89 0.18 -10.42
N PRO A 203 -15.83 -0.66 -10.32
CA PRO A 203 -14.45 -0.19 -10.39
C PRO A 203 -14.18 0.63 -11.66
N PRO A 204 -13.45 1.75 -11.57
CA PRO A 204 -13.16 2.61 -12.72
C PRO A 204 -12.04 2.07 -13.64
N GLY A 205 -11.43 0.95 -13.28
CA GLY A 205 -10.33 0.29 -13.99
C GLY A 205 -9.59 -0.67 -13.08
N ASP A 206 -8.53 -1.27 -13.59
CA ASP A 206 -7.74 -2.30 -12.87
C ASP A 206 -6.83 -1.71 -11.79
N PHE A 207 -6.34 -0.49 -11.98
CA PHE A 207 -5.49 0.21 -11.02
C PHE A 207 -6.13 1.55 -10.62
N TRP A 208 -6.63 1.62 -9.40
CA TRP A 208 -7.26 2.82 -8.90
C TRP A 208 -7.14 2.93 -7.37
N ALA A 209 -7.29 4.14 -6.87
CA ALA A 209 -7.22 4.45 -5.46
C ALA A 209 -8.33 5.40 -5.04
N ALA A 210 -8.55 5.53 -3.75
CA ALA A 210 -9.51 6.48 -3.20
C ALA A 210 -8.97 7.20 -1.96
N SER A 211 -9.40 8.46 -1.79
CA SER A 211 -9.31 9.17 -0.52
C SER A 211 -10.44 8.73 0.39
N CYS A 212 -10.11 8.36 1.63
CA CYS A 212 -11.03 7.96 2.67
C CYS A 212 -10.81 8.79 3.94
N HIS A 213 -11.90 9.05 4.68
CA HIS A 213 -11.90 9.88 5.88
C HIS A 213 -12.52 9.18 7.07
N ASP A 214 -13.27 8.10 6.83
CA ASP A 214 -13.96 7.31 7.84
C ASP A 214 -14.06 5.82 7.46
N ALA A 215 -14.66 5.03 8.36
CA ALA A 215 -14.84 3.58 8.17
C ALA A 215 -15.75 3.24 6.99
N ARG A 216 -16.78 4.04 6.71
CA ARG A 216 -17.71 3.79 5.60
C ARG A 216 -17.04 3.93 4.23
N GLU A 217 -16.19 4.95 4.08
CA GLU A 217 -15.42 5.14 2.84
C GLU A 217 -14.36 4.05 2.67
N LEU A 218 -13.71 3.64 3.77
CA LEU A 218 -12.78 2.50 3.76
C LEU A 218 -13.49 1.20 3.33
N GLU A 219 -14.62 0.86 3.93
CA GLU A 219 -15.41 -0.31 3.59
C GLU A 219 -15.81 -0.30 2.11
N ARG A 220 -16.31 0.84 1.62
CA ARG A 220 -16.70 0.98 0.21
C ARG A 220 -15.54 0.79 -0.75
N ALA A 221 -14.35 1.32 -0.44
CA ALA A 221 -13.16 1.12 -1.26
C ALA A 221 -12.73 -0.36 -1.30
N ALA A 222 -12.84 -1.06 -0.16
CA ALA A 222 -12.53 -2.49 -0.08
C ALA A 222 -13.52 -3.34 -0.88
N GLU A 223 -14.84 -3.08 -0.77
CA GLU A 223 -15.88 -3.76 -1.53
C GLU A 223 -15.66 -3.66 -3.03
N LEU A 224 -15.28 -2.48 -3.52
CA LEU A 224 -15.05 -2.22 -4.93
C LEU A 224 -13.66 -2.63 -5.42
N GLY A 225 -12.80 -3.13 -4.53
CA GLY A 225 -11.48 -3.63 -4.89
C GLY A 225 -10.48 -2.55 -5.30
N ALA A 226 -10.41 -1.44 -4.57
CA ALA A 226 -9.36 -0.45 -4.78
C ALA A 226 -7.96 -1.10 -4.65
N SER A 227 -6.99 -0.60 -5.40
CA SER A 227 -5.60 -1.08 -5.30
C SER A 227 -4.95 -0.63 -3.98
N PHE A 228 -5.33 0.55 -3.50
CA PHE A 228 -4.96 1.12 -2.22
C PHE A 228 -5.87 2.30 -1.86
N VAL A 229 -5.82 2.73 -0.62
CA VAL A 229 -6.53 3.93 -0.16
C VAL A 229 -5.59 4.92 0.51
N VAL A 230 -6.03 6.17 0.56
CA VAL A 230 -5.39 7.24 1.34
C VAL A 230 -6.34 7.63 2.47
N LEU A 231 -5.94 7.46 3.72
CA LEU A 231 -6.73 7.86 4.90
C LEU A 231 -6.21 9.19 5.44
N SER A 232 -7.10 10.18 5.55
CA SER A 232 -6.74 11.55 5.90
C SER A 232 -7.88 12.33 6.59
N PRO A 233 -7.58 13.45 7.30
CA PRO A 233 -6.23 13.88 7.69
C PRO A 233 -5.76 13.20 8.97
N VAL A 234 -4.51 12.71 8.99
CA VAL A 234 -3.93 12.09 10.20
C VAL A 234 -3.46 13.16 11.19
N LEU A 235 -2.67 14.13 10.72
CA LEU A 235 -2.16 15.26 11.51
C LEU A 235 -2.74 16.58 11.00
N PRO A 236 -2.66 17.66 11.80
CA PRO A 236 -3.07 18.99 11.35
C PRO A 236 -2.40 19.38 10.03
N THR A 237 -3.15 19.98 9.13
CA THR A 237 -2.68 20.29 7.79
C THR A 237 -3.24 21.62 7.29
N ALA A 238 -2.47 22.36 6.50
CA ALA A 238 -2.90 23.61 5.87
C ALA A 238 -4.10 23.43 4.91
N SER A 239 -4.35 22.22 4.42
CA SER A 239 -5.50 21.91 3.56
C SER A 239 -6.84 21.86 4.32
N HIS A 240 -6.79 21.74 5.66
CA HIS A 240 -7.95 21.74 6.57
C HIS A 240 -7.60 22.58 7.81
N PRO A 241 -7.58 23.94 7.66
CA PRO A 241 -7.19 24.83 8.75
C PRO A 241 -8.14 24.69 9.94
N GLY A 242 -7.59 24.55 11.16
CA GLY A 242 -8.38 24.42 12.38
C GLY A 242 -8.83 23.00 12.72
N GLU A 243 -8.64 22.00 11.86
CA GLU A 243 -8.94 20.61 12.17
C GLU A 243 -7.69 19.91 12.77
N PRO A 244 -7.82 19.24 13.93
CA PRO A 244 -6.67 18.64 14.62
C PRO A 244 -6.12 17.40 13.91
N GLY A 245 -6.85 16.85 12.93
CA GLY A 245 -6.59 15.53 12.37
C GLY A 245 -7.10 14.41 13.28
N MET A 246 -7.06 13.18 12.80
CA MET A 246 -7.57 12.03 13.57
C MET A 246 -6.56 11.48 14.58
N GLY A 247 -5.28 11.76 14.41
CA GLY A 247 -4.19 11.19 15.20
C GLY A 247 -3.86 9.74 14.84
N TRP A 248 -2.69 9.29 15.26
CA TRP A 248 -2.17 7.95 14.92
C TRP A 248 -2.98 6.81 15.55
N GLU A 249 -3.49 6.97 16.77
CA GLU A 249 -4.28 5.94 17.44
C GLU A 249 -5.58 5.64 16.69
N LYS A 250 -6.33 6.70 16.31
CA LYS A 250 -7.56 6.54 15.53
C LYS A 250 -7.28 6.03 14.13
N PHE A 251 -6.18 6.49 13.50
CA PHE A 251 -5.72 5.96 12.22
C PHE A 251 -5.51 4.44 12.29
N ALA A 252 -4.69 3.98 13.24
CA ALA A 252 -4.40 2.56 13.43
C ALA A 252 -5.67 1.73 13.77
N ALA A 253 -6.59 2.31 14.56
CA ALA A 253 -7.86 1.65 14.89
C ALA A 253 -8.76 1.47 13.66
N LEU A 254 -8.83 2.47 12.76
CA LEU A 254 -9.63 2.42 11.54
C LEU A 254 -9.12 1.41 10.51
N ILE A 255 -7.81 1.20 10.45
CA ILE A 255 -7.21 0.28 9.48
C ILE A 255 -6.87 -1.09 10.07
N ARG A 256 -7.23 -1.33 11.34
CA ARG A 256 -7.08 -2.66 11.93
C ARG A 256 -7.89 -3.68 11.14
N ASP A 257 -7.24 -4.76 10.73
CA ASP A 257 -7.86 -5.81 9.92
C ASP A 257 -8.37 -5.34 8.53
N TYR A 258 -7.87 -4.22 8.03
CA TYR A 258 -8.28 -3.70 6.73
C TYR A 258 -7.59 -4.45 5.57
N PRO A 259 -8.32 -4.73 4.46
CA PRO A 259 -7.82 -5.65 3.44
C PRO A 259 -6.96 -5.01 2.36
N LEU A 260 -6.76 -3.68 2.36
CA LEU A 260 -6.00 -2.97 1.34
C LEU A 260 -4.83 -2.19 1.96
N PRO A 261 -3.76 -1.90 1.17
CA PRO A 261 -2.73 -0.97 1.57
C PRO A 261 -3.30 0.42 1.84
N VAL A 262 -2.91 1.04 2.96
CA VAL A 262 -3.38 2.37 3.38
C VAL A 262 -2.20 3.33 3.45
N TYR A 263 -2.30 4.46 2.74
CA TYR A 263 -1.36 5.56 2.90
C TYR A 263 -1.90 6.59 3.89
N ALA A 264 -1.07 6.99 4.83
CA ALA A 264 -1.38 8.10 5.72
C ALA A 264 -1.19 9.44 4.98
N LEU A 265 -2.17 10.36 5.08
CA LEU A 265 -2.07 11.71 4.50
C LEU A 265 -2.56 12.76 5.51
N GLY A 266 -2.13 14.00 5.33
CA GLY A 266 -2.41 15.14 6.21
C GLY A 266 -1.30 15.36 7.24
N GLY A 267 -0.56 16.45 7.07
CA GLY A 267 0.60 16.78 7.90
C GLY A 267 1.81 15.86 7.71
N MET A 268 1.81 15.04 6.67
CA MET A 268 2.87 14.05 6.43
C MET A 268 4.14 14.69 5.86
N ARG A 269 5.28 14.09 6.25
CA ARG A 269 6.63 14.35 5.76
C ARG A 269 7.35 13.02 5.62
N VAL A 270 8.44 12.98 4.85
CA VAL A 270 9.20 11.74 4.61
C VAL A 270 9.71 11.12 5.93
N GLU A 271 10.10 11.96 6.89
CA GLU A 271 10.59 11.55 8.21
C GLU A 271 9.54 10.84 9.07
N LEU A 272 8.25 10.97 8.72
CA LEU A 272 7.16 10.28 9.40
C LEU A 272 6.84 8.90 8.79
N LEU A 273 7.56 8.47 7.76
CA LEU A 273 7.30 7.18 7.10
C LEU A 273 7.37 6.01 8.08
N ASP A 274 8.43 5.93 8.88
CA ASP A 274 8.59 4.86 9.87
C ASP A 274 7.48 4.91 10.94
N THR A 275 7.13 6.11 11.41
CA THR A 275 6.01 6.29 12.35
C THR A 275 4.69 5.81 11.73
N ALA A 276 4.42 6.17 10.47
CA ALA A 276 3.22 5.72 9.76
C ALA A 276 3.18 4.19 9.64
N MET A 277 4.29 3.57 9.26
CA MET A 277 4.42 2.12 9.14
C MET A 277 4.22 1.42 10.49
N GLN A 278 4.73 1.97 11.59
CA GLN A 278 4.51 1.45 12.95
C GLN A 278 3.04 1.52 13.39
N HIS A 279 2.24 2.37 12.75
CA HIS A 279 0.79 2.45 12.95
C HIS A 279 -0.03 1.70 11.89
N GLY A 280 0.62 0.82 11.10
CA GLY A 280 -0.03 -0.04 10.11
C GLY A 280 -0.19 0.56 8.71
N ALA A 281 0.25 1.80 8.47
CA ALA A 281 0.23 2.37 7.14
C ALA A 281 1.14 1.60 6.17
N HIS A 282 0.76 1.53 4.91
CA HIS A 282 1.63 1.07 3.84
C HIS A 282 2.74 2.06 3.55
N GLY A 283 2.43 3.32 3.62
CA GLY A 283 3.33 4.44 3.35
C GLY A 283 2.67 5.78 3.65
N VAL A 284 3.24 6.85 3.12
CA VAL A 284 2.75 8.22 3.31
C VAL A 284 2.44 8.90 1.99
N GLY A 285 1.33 9.65 1.96
CA GLY A 285 0.99 10.59 0.90
C GLY A 285 1.61 11.95 1.18
N LEU A 286 2.28 12.53 0.20
CA LEU A 286 3.05 13.77 0.34
C LEU A 286 2.61 14.81 -0.68
N LEU A 287 2.13 15.94 -0.20
CA LEU A 287 1.81 17.11 -1.01
C LEU A 287 2.99 18.07 -1.09
N SER A 288 3.73 18.24 0.00
CA SER A 288 4.92 19.09 0.12
C SER A 288 6.09 18.32 0.66
N GLY A 289 7.32 18.84 0.47
CA GLY A 289 8.55 18.23 0.98
C GLY A 289 9.05 17.01 0.18
N ILE A 290 8.43 16.71 -0.95
CA ILE A 290 8.85 15.68 -1.91
C ILE A 290 9.37 16.30 -3.22
N TRP A 291 8.88 17.48 -3.55
CA TRP A 291 9.22 18.27 -4.73
C TRP A 291 10.39 19.22 -4.49
#